data_ef47f7f7e80a12faf609ee1d2299a413
#
_entry.id   ef47f7f7e80a12faf609ee1d2299a413
#
_cell.length_a   1.000
_cell.length_b   1.000
_cell.length_c   1.000
_cell.angle_alpha   90.00
_cell.angle_beta   90.00
_cell.angle_gamma   90.00
#
_symmetry.space_group_name_H-M   'P 1'
#
loop_
_entity.id
_entity.type
_entity.pdbx_description
1 polymer ?
#
loop_
_entity_poly.entity_id
_entity_poly.type
_entity_poly.pdbx_seq_one_letter_code
_entity_poly.pdbx_strand_id
1 'polypeptide(L)'
;MPANLSASLLTPLRENVQWSERTLQIRRWEYCEAEKIMEVEIDIDNQSFDGKNHYRYTAITRNNDQLKVVKMIEDSDWIILRIENVADDFGEISLRLDMMGEQDDDNTLRLYTNVNAVKRVNDLKKRDRKGYQLLRLERDTETYQEEIRTLEQKKKSLTEKNQRMQEEINRLQSEESFQTDEMKAEQTDKITEIQSEITSNQDELQSYEVQLQEKRARIELIKKQMTQ
;
A
#
# COMPACT_ATOMS: atom_id res chain seq x y z
N MET A 1 -0.72 -32.16 -0.26
CA MET A 1 -0.12 -30.99 -0.96
C MET A 1 -1.16 -29.89 -0.93
N PRO A 2 -0.89 -28.69 -0.37
CA PRO A 2 -1.83 -27.59 -0.47
C PRO A 2 -1.99 -27.24 -1.95
N ALA A 3 -3.24 -27.19 -2.40
CA ALA A 3 -3.56 -26.75 -3.75
C ALA A 3 -3.00 -25.35 -3.97
N ASN A 4 -2.32 -25.11 -5.10
CA ASN A 4 -1.89 -23.79 -5.52
C ASN A 4 -3.11 -22.87 -5.57
N LEU A 5 -3.29 -22.04 -4.55
CA LEU A 5 -4.30 -21.00 -4.51
C LEU A 5 -3.89 -19.96 -5.56
N SER A 6 -4.74 -19.77 -6.55
CA SER A 6 -4.53 -18.81 -7.61
C SER A 6 -4.34 -17.42 -7.03
N ALA A 7 -3.26 -16.74 -7.39
CA ALA A 7 -3.02 -15.34 -7.02
C ALA A 7 -4.14 -14.39 -7.50
N SER A 8 -4.98 -14.86 -8.41
CA SER A 8 -6.08 -14.10 -9.02
C SER A 8 -7.28 -13.81 -8.08
N LEU A 9 -7.36 -14.47 -6.93
CA LEU A 9 -8.44 -14.27 -5.95
C LEU A 9 -8.04 -13.40 -4.75
N LEU A 10 -6.81 -12.87 -4.71
CA LEU A 10 -6.38 -11.99 -3.63
C LEU A 10 -6.83 -10.56 -3.86
N THR A 11 -7.42 -9.94 -2.85
CA THR A 11 -7.63 -8.50 -2.84
C THR A 11 -6.38 -7.82 -2.31
N PRO A 12 -5.71 -6.98 -3.11
CA PRO A 12 -4.46 -6.35 -2.69
C PRO A 12 -4.69 -5.37 -1.54
N LEU A 13 -3.71 -5.28 -0.64
CA LEU A 13 -3.73 -4.30 0.44
C LEU A 13 -3.35 -2.91 -0.11
N ARG A 14 -4.01 -1.88 0.40
CA ARG A 14 -3.75 -0.47 0.09
C ARG A 14 -4.00 -0.06 -1.37
N GLU A 15 -4.72 -0.87 -2.11
CA GLU A 15 -5.21 -0.53 -3.43
C GLU A 15 -6.72 -0.26 -3.37
N ASN A 16 -7.18 0.59 -4.29
CA ASN A 16 -8.58 0.97 -4.36
C ASN A 16 -9.42 -0.14 -5.00
N VAL A 17 -10.46 -0.55 -4.29
CA VAL A 17 -11.49 -1.48 -4.77
C VAL A 17 -12.77 -0.69 -4.98
N GLN A 18 -13.29 -0.70 -6.20
CA GLN A 18 -14.56 -0.04 -6.52
C GLN A 18 -15.74 -0.95 -6.17
N TRP A 19 -16.74 -0.39 -5.51
CA TRP A 19 -17.98 -1.06 -5.17
C TRP A 19 -19.17 -0.11 -5.29
N SER A 20 -19.90 -0.20 -6.38
CA SER A 20 -20.91 0.81 -6.71
C SER A 20 -20.29 2.21 -6.73
N GLU A 21 -20.87 3.18 -6.03
CA GLU A 21 -20.33 4.53 -5.86
C GLU A 21 -19.44 4.68 -4.62
N ARG A 22 -18.82 3.59 -4.18
CA ARG A 22 -17.89 3.54 -3.04
C ARG A 22 -16.53 3.09 -3.49
N THR A 23 -15.51 3.68 -2.88
CA THR A 23 -14.11 3.24 -3.01
C THR A 23 -13.66 2.71 -1.67
N LEU A 24 -13.22 1.45 -1.65
CA LEU A 24 -12.70 0.83 -0.44
C LEU A 24 -11.20 0.56 -0.57
N GLN A 25 -10.52 0.57 0.57
CA GLN A 25 -9.12 0.19 0.65
C GLN A 25 -8.88 -0.66 1.88
N ILE A 26 -8.38 -1.89 1.70
CA ILE A 26 -7.97 -2.73 2.83
C ILE A 26 -6.64 -2.19 3.33
N ARG A 27 -6.63 -1.59 4.52
CA ARG A 27 -5.42 -1.05 5.16
C ARG A 27 -4.53 -2.15 5.73
N ARG A 28 -5.16 -3.14 6.35
CA ARG A 28 -4.50 -4.32 6.90
C ARG A 28 -5.43 -5.53 6.92
N TRP A 29 -4.84 -6.69 6.83
CA TRP A 29 -5.48 -7.98 7.08
C TRP A 29 -4.46 -8.85 7.81
N GLU A 30 -4.72 -9.15 9.07
CA GLU A 30 -3.76 -9.81 9.95
C GLU A 30 -4.40 -11.03 10.61
N TYR A 31 -3.58 -12.06 10.86
CA TYR A 31 -3.99 -13.30 11.48
C TYR A 31 -3.11 -13.61 12.69
N CYS A 32 -3.74 -13.87 13.84
CA CYS A 32 -3.12 -14.43 15.03
C CYS A 32 -3.48 -15.90 15.15
N GLU A 33 -2.50 -16.77 14.91
CA GLU A 33 -2.67 -18.23 14.96
C GLU A 33 -3.00 -18.71 16.39
N ALA A 34 -2.32 -18.17 17.40
CA ALA A 34 -2.54 -18.54 18.80
C ALA A 34 -3.96 -18.25 19.30
N GLU A 35 -4.58 -17.18 18.81
CA GLU A 35 -5.93 -16.77 19.18
C GLU A 35 -7.00 -17.25 18.20
N LYS A 36 -6.60 -17.77 17.02
CA LYS A 36 -7.48 -18.16 15.90
C LYS A 36 -8.39 -17.02 15.44
N ILE A 37 -7.81 -15.82 15.35
CA ILE A 37 -8.51 -14.59 15.05
C ILE A 37 -7.84 -13.88 13.87
N MET A 38 -8.64 -13.29 12.98
CA MET A 38 -8.20 -12.28 12.03
C MET A 38 -8.77 -10.92 12.36
N GLU A 39 -8.02 -9.87 12.08
CA GLU A 39 -8.54 -8.51 12.01
C GLU A 39 -8.33 -7.91 10.62
N VAL A 40 -9.38 -7.27 10.14
CA VAL A 40 -9.41 -6.55 8.86
C VAL A 40 -9.75 -5.10 9.14
N GLU A 41 -8.93 -4.19 8.63
CA GLU A 41 -9.17 -2.75 8.66
C GLU A 41 -9.42 -2.24 7.24
N ILE A 42 -10.53 -1.53 7.05
CA ILE A 42 -11.00 -1.06 5.76
C ILE A 42 -11.32 0.44 5.87
N ASP A 43 -10.76 1.22 4.96
CA ASP A 43 -11.21 2.58 4.69
C ASP A 43 -12.28 2.54 3.60
N ILE A 44 -13.32 3.38 3.75
CA ILE A 44 -14.40 3.52 2.77
C ILE A 44 -14.59 5.00 2.48
N ASP A 45 -14.59 5.35 1.20
CA ASP A 45 -15.04 6.62 0.69
C ASP A 45 -16.39 6.41 -0.01
N ASN A 46 -17.48 6.88 0.61
CA ASN A 46 -18.84 6.77 0.09
C ASN A 46 -19.27 8.07 -0.57
N GLN A 47 -19.34 8.10 -1.88
CA GLN A 47 -19.72 9.25 -2.69
C GLN A 47 -21.18 9.18 -3.16
N SER A 48 -21.93 8.12 -2.79
CA SER A 48 -23.28 7.88 -3.29
C SER A 48 -24.36 8.80 -2.70
N PHE A 49 -24.10 9.46 -1.57
CA PHE A 49 -25.10 10.24 -0.83
C PHE A 49 -26.41 9.49 -0.50
N ASP A 50 -26.37 8.14 -0.57
CA ASP A 50 -27.54 7.27 -0.34
C ASP A 50 -27.86 7.06 1.15
N GLY A 51 -27.02 7.58 2.05
CA GLY A 51 -27.14 7.43 3.50
C GLY A 51 -26.86 6.02 4.02
N LYS A 52 -26.43 5.08 3.16
CA LYS A 52 -26.16 3.70 3.52
C LYS A 52 -24.70 3.54 3.97
N ASN A 53 -24.44 3.77 5.25
CA ASN A 53 -23.12 3.67 5.87
C ASN A 53 -22.99 2.45 6.79
N HIS A 54 -23.97 1.55 6.79
CA HIS A 54 -23.96 0.31 7.58
C HIS A 54 -24.08 -0.89 6.65
N TYR A 55 -23.27 -1.89 6.95
CA TYR A 55 -23.15 -3.06 6.12
C TYR A 55 -23.37 -4.33 6.92
N ARG A 56 -23.85 -5.38 6.25
CA ARG A 56 -23.82 -6.73 6.78
C ARG A 56 -22.50 -7.37 6.37
N TYR A 57 -21.84 -8.02 7.32
CA TYR A 57 -20.55 -8.68 7.11
C TYR A 57 -20.68 -10.18 7.27
N THR A 58 -20.14 -10.91 6.31
CA THR A 58 -20.06 -12.36 6.34
C THR A 58 -18.67 -12.81 5.93
N ALA A 59 -18.08 -13.73 6.67
CA ALA A 59 -16.80 -14.34 6.29
C ALA A 59 -17.01 -15.83 6.06
N ILE A 60 -16.47 -16.33 4.94
CA ILE A 60 -16.67 -17.73 4.51
C ILE A 60 -15.31 -18.31 4.12
N THR A 61 -15.01 -19.52 4.59
CA THR A 61 -13.83 -20.26 4.15
C THR A 61 -14.03 -20.84 2.75
N ARG A 62 -12.96 -21.34 2.15
CA ARG A 62 -13.03 -22.07 0.88
C ARG A 62 -13.98 -23.26 0.92
N ASN A 63 -14.16 -23.88 2.07
CA ASN A 63 -15.04 -25.04 2.28
C ASN A 63 -16.51 -24.64 2.55
N ASN A 64 -16.86 -23.36 2.39
CA ASN A 64 -18.17 -22.78 2.73
C ASN A 64 -18.49 -22.75 4.24
N ASP A 65 -17.52 -22.92 5.11
CA ASP A 65 -17.74 -22.76 6.54
C ASP A 65 -17.90 -21.27 6.85
N GLN A 66 -19.01 -20.91 7.45
CA GLN A 66 -19.27 -19.53 7.88
C GLN A 66 -18.53 -19.24 9.18
N LEU A 67 -17.73 -18.19 9.16
CA LEU A 67 -17.00 -17.69 10.32
C LEU A 67 -17.76 -16.56 11.02
N LYS A 68 -17.56 -16.45 12.32
CA LYS A 68 -18.16 -15.36 13.10
C LYS A 68 -17.42 -14.06 12.85
N VAL A 69 -18.13 -13.03 12.39
CA VAL A 69 -17.62 -11.68 12.21
C VAL A 69 -18.14 -10.76 13.31
N VAL A 70 -17.23 -10.07 14.00
CA VAL A 70 -17.53 -9.10 15.04
C VAL A 70 -17.09 -7.72 14.60
N LYS A 71 -17.98 -6.74 14.67
CA LYS A 71 -17.66 -5.34 14.39
C LYS A 71 -16.93 -4.75 15.59
N MET A 72 -15.71 -4.31 15.39
CA MET A 72 -14.93 -3.60 16.42
C MET A 72 -15.12 -2.09 16.26
N ILE A 73 -15.10 -1.58 15.02
CA ILE A 73 -15.43 -0.21 14.65
C ILE A 73 -16.27 -0.28 13.36
N GLU A 74 -17.28 0.56 13.28
CA GLU A 74 -18.08 0.78 12.07
C GLU A 74 -18.47 2.26 12.00
N ASP A 75 -17.62 3.04 11.33
CA ASP A 75 -17.88 4.44 10.99
C ASP A 75 -18.21 4.56 9.50
N SER A 76 -18.59 5.75 9.08
CA SER A 76 -18.88 6.03 7.66
C SER A 76 -17.69 5.83 6.74
N ASP A 77 -16.47 6.01 7.25
CA ASP A 77 -15.21 6.02 6.50
C ASP A 77 -14.17 5.01 7.04
N TRP A 78 -14.48 4.33 8.16
CA TRP A 78 -13.52 3.45 8.83
C TRP A 78 -14.18 2.25 9.48
N ILE A 79 -13.75 1.06 9.10
CA ILE A 79 -14.29 -0.20 9.59
C ILE A 79 -13.15 -1.08 10.10
N ILE A 80 -13.35 -1.67 11.28
CA ILE A 80 -12.50 -2.76 11.80
C ILE A 80 -13.40 -3.94 12.12
N LEU A 81 -13.09 -5.07 11.48
CA LEU A 81 -13.79 -6.33 11.68
C LEU A 81 -12.83 -7.36 12.28
N ARG A 82 -13.36 -8.14 13.21
CA ARG A 82 -12.69 -9.32 13.77
C ARG A 82 -13.42 -10.57 13.30
N ILE A 83 -12.68 -11.49 12.70
CA ILE A 83 -13.17 -12.80 12.29
C ILE A 83 -12.65 -13.81 13.31
N GLU A 84 -13.55 -14.51 13.98
CA GLU A 84 -13.24 -15.43 15.07
C GLU A 84 -13.31 -16.90 14.59
N ASN A 85 -12.62 -17.79 15.29
CA ASN A 85 -12.57 -19.24 15.02
C ASN A 85 -11.94 -19.59 13.66
N VAL A 86 -10.93 -18.86 13.24
CA VAL A 86 -10.19 -19.13 12.00
C VAL A 86 -9.21 -20.28 12.25
N ALA A 87 -9.40 -21.39 11.57
CA ALA A 87 -8.48 -22.54 11.65
C ALA A 87 -7.13 -22.22 11.00
N ASP A 88 -6.05 -22.87 11.44
CA ASP A 88 -4.69 -22.59 10.94
C ASP A 88 -4.51 -22.94 9.46
N ASP A 89 -5.31 -23.88 8.97
CA ASP A 89 -5.38 -24.37 7.61
C ASP A 89 -6.55 -23.82 6.80
N PHE A 90 -7.06 -22.64 7.14
CA PHE A 90 -8.26 -22.04 6.53
C PHE A 90 -8.24 -21.94 5.00
N GLY A 91 -7.08 -22.12 4.38
CA GLY A 91 -6.88 -22.02 2.93
C GLY A 91 -7.13 -20.62 2.40
N GLU A 92 -8.40 -20.28 2.16
CA GLU A 92 -8.85 -18.99 1.65
C GLU A 92 -10.06 -18.50 2.46
N ILE A 93 -10.15 -17.19 2.66
CA ILE A 93 -11.30 -16.52 3.27
C ILE A 93 -11.83 -15.46 2.31
N SER A 94 -13.16 -15.50 2.09
CA SER A 94 -13.94 -14.45 1.45
C SER A 94 -14.67 -13.65 2.53
N LEU A 95 -14.25 -12.40 2.73
CA LEU A 95 -15.02 -11.42 3.51
C LEU A 95 -15.99 -10.72 2.56
N ARG A 96 -17.27 -10.75 2.90
CA ARG A 96 -18.35 -10.19 2.09
C ARG A 96 -19.00 -9.03 2.83
N LEU A 97 -19.24 -7.97 2.08
CA LEU A 97 -19.96 -6.78 2.54
C LEU A 97 -21.22 -6.62 1.69
N ASP A 98 -22.37 -6.58 2.34
CA ASP A 98 -23.66 -6.33 1.71
C ASP A 98 -24.26 -5.03 2.23
N MET A 99 -24.87 -4.23 1.38
CA MET A 99 -25.58 -3.03 1.78
C MET A 99 -26.85 -3.41 2.55
N MET A 100 -27.08 -2.76 3.69
CA MET A 100 -28.30 -3.00 4.47
C MET A 100 -29.54 -2.58 3.67
N GLY A 101 -30.51 -3.51 3.58
CA GLY A 101 -31.79 -3.29 2.87
C GLY A 101 -31.80 -3.70 1.40
N GLU A 102 -30.70 -4.16 0.84
CA GLU A 102 -30.67 -4.81 -0.47
C GLU A 102 -30.61 -6.34 -0.30
N GLN A 103 -31.42 -7.05 -1.07
CA GLN A 103 -31.42 -8.52 -1.09
C GLN A 103 -30.75 -9.06 -2.36
N ASP A 104 -29.98 -8.20 -3.05
CA ASP A 104 -29.40 -8.55 -4.33
C ASP A 104 -27.97 -9.06 -4.13
N ASP A 105 -27.76 -10.35 -4.38
CA ASP A 105 -26.43 -10.99 -4.32
C ASP A 105 -25.45 -10.41 -5.36
N ASP A 106 -25.96 -9.74 -6.39
CA ASP A 106 -25.16 -9.11 -7.44
C ASP A 106 -24.41 -7.85 -6.93
N ASN A 107 -24.85 -7.27 -5.81
CA ASN A 107 -24.24 -6.09 -5.20
C ASN A 107 -23.37 -6.41 -3.96
N THR A 108 -23.02 -7.66 -3.74
CA THR A 108 -22.14 -8.08 -2.66
C THR A 108 -20.69 -7.81 -3.02
N LEU A 109 -20.00 -6.96 -2.25
CA LEU A 109 -18.54 -6.84 -2.33
C LEU A 109 -17.89 -8.09 -1.72
N ARG A 110 -16.93 -8.67 -2.43
CA ARG A 110 -16.16 -9.83 -1.97
C ARG A 110 -14.67 -9.48 -1.93
N LEU A 111 -14.09 -9.53 -0.74
CA LEU A 111 -12.68 -9.33 -0.48
C LEU A 111 -12.04 -10.68 -0.10
N TYR A 112 -10.84 -10.96 -0.60
CA TYR A 112 -10.21 -12.26 -0.47
C TYR A 112 -8.82 -12.18 0.14
N THR A 113 -8.53 -13.10 1.04
CA THR A 113 -7.17 -13.41 1.50
C THR A 113 -6.96 -14.91 1.58
N ASN A 114 -5.71 -15.34 1.68
CA ASN A 114 -5.38 -16.74 1.90
C ASN A 114 -4.26 -16.91 2.93
N VAL A 115 -4.03 -18.16 3.33
CA VAL A 115 -3.05 -18.54 4.37
C VAL A 115 -1.62 -18.08 4.08
N ASN A 116 -1.26 -17.89 2.80
CA ASN A 116 0.07 -17.47 2.36
C ASN A 116 0.23 -15.94 2.25
N ALA A 117 -0.87 -15.23 2.01
CA ALA A 117 -0.86 -13.79 1.77
C ALA A 117 -1.14 -12.98 3.04
N VAL A 118 -1.90 -13.54 4.00
CA VAL A 118 -2.24 -12.83 5.23
C VAL A 118 -0.99 -12.61 6.09
N LYS A 119 -0.84 -11.40 6.63
CA LYS A 119 0.23 -11.10 7.58
C LYS A 119 -0.04 -11.81 8.91
N ARG A 120 0.88 -12.68 9.36
CA ARG A 120 0.81 -13.32 10.67
C ARG A 120 1.36 -12.40 11.75
N VAL A 121 0.66 -12.34 12.90
CA VAL A 121 1.03 -11.54 14.07
C VAL A 121 0.92 -12.37 15.34
N ASN A 122 1.64 -11.95 16.39
CA ASN A 122 1.67 -12.69 17.66
C ASN A 122 0.42 -12.47 18.52
N ASP A 123 -0.23 -11.33 18.41
CA ASP A 123 -1.47 -11.02 19.14
C ASP A 123 -2.37 -10.07 18.34
N LEU A 124 -3.68 -10.12 18.63
CA LEU A 124 -4.71 -9.19 18.14
C LEU A 124 -5.58 -8.76 19.30
N LYS A 125 -4.97 -8.03 20.25
CA LYS A 125 -5.68 -7.57 21.45
C LYS A 125 -6.86 -6.69 21.10
N LYS A 126 -8.02 -6.96 21.72
CA LYS A 126 -9.17 -6.05 21.64
C LYS A 126 -8.78 -4.71 22.23
N ARG A 127 -9.09 -3.65 21.49
CA ARG A 127 -8.85 -2.27 21.88
C ARG A 127 -10.18 -1.53 21.92
N ASP A 128 -10.25 -0.47 22.69
CA ASP A 128 -11.28 0.53 22.53
C ASP A 128 -11.03 1.39 21.29
N ARG A 129 -11.94 2.30 20.99
CA ARG A 129 -11.83 3.19 19.82
C ARG A 129 -10.51 3.98 19.81
N LYS A 130 -10.14 4.56 20.96
CA LYS A 130 -8.89 5.33 21.08
C LYS A 130 -7.66 4.44 20.83
N GLY A 131 -7.67 3.22 21.36
CA GLY A 131 -6.60 2.25 21.14
C GLY A 131 -6.44 1.84 19.68
N TYR A 132 -7.54 1.67 18.93
CA TYR A 132 -7.47 1.42 17.48
C TYR A 132 -7.02 2.64 16.69
N GLN A 133 -7.43 3.85 17.08
CA GLN A 133 -6.93 5.07 16.45
C GLN A 133 -5.41 5.24 16.63
N LEU A 134 -4.90 5.00 17.83
CA LEU A 134 -3.46 5.04 18.09
C LEU A 134 -2.71 3.99 17.27
N LEU A 135 -3.20 2.75 17.22
CA LEU A 135 -2.61 1.69 16.41
C LEU A 135 -2.56 2.08 14.92
N ARG A 136 -3.61 2.71 14.39
CA ARG A 136 -3.66 3.22 13.02
C ARG A 136 -2.57 4.27 12.79
N LEU A 137 -2.44 5.25 13.69
CA LEU A 137 -1.43 6.30 13.60
C LEU A 137 0.01 5.76 13.68
N GLU A 138 0.25 4.77 14.56
CA GLU A 138 1.53 4.07 14.65
C GLU A 138 1.89 3.41 13.31
N ARG A 139 0.95 2.66 12.73
CA ARG A 139 1.15 1.96 11.45
C ARG A 139 1.31 2.90 10.26
N ASP A 140 0.58 4.00 10.24
CA ASP A 140 0.76 5.03 9.21
C ASP A 140 2.16 5.65 9.31
N THR A 141 2.64 5.87 10.53
CA THR A 141 4.02 6.35 10.78
C THR A 141 5.06 5.36 10.25
N GLU A 142 4.92 4.07 10.56
CA GLU A 142 5.81 3.01 10.06
C GLU A 142 5.82 2.97 8.52
N THR A 143 4.66 3.10 7.91
CA THR A 143 4.52 3.13 6.44
C THR A 143 5.26 4.31 5.83
N TYR A 144 5.02 5.53 6.35
CA TYR A 144 5.72 6.71 5.84
C TYR A 144 7.22 6.63 6.06
N GLN A 145 7.69 6.02 7.16
CA GLN A 145 9.11 5.81 7.40
C GLN A 145 9.72 4.85 6.36
N GLU A 146 9.02 3.78 5.99
CA GLU A 146 9.50 2.85 4.96
C GLU A 146 9.51 3.49 3.56
N GLU A 147 8.48 4.26 3.24
CA GLU A 147 8.43 5.03 1.98
C GLU A 147 9.57 6.07 1.92
N ILE A 148 9.88 6.75 3.03
CA ILE A 148 11.02 7.67 3.14
C ILE A 148 12.33 6.93 2.86
N ARG A 149 12.57 5.78 3.47
CA ARG A 149 13.78 4.97 3.24
C ARG A 149 13.92 4.59 1.76
N THR A 150 12.82 4.18 1.14
CA THR A 150 12.80 3.81 -0.28
C THR A 150 13.14 5.00 -1.18
N LEU A 151 12.55 6.18 -0.91
CA LEU A 151 12.83 7.41 -1.66
C LEU A 151 14.28 7.88 -1.47
N GLU A 152 14.82 7.81 -0.25
CA GLU A 152 16.21 8.14 0.04
C GLU A 152 17.20 7.24 -0.70
N GLN A 153 16.90 5.93 -0.81
CA GLN A 153 17.70 4.99 -1.58
C GLN A 153 17.66 5.30 -3.09
N LYS A 154 16.46 5.59 -3.64
CA LYS A 154 16.30 6.01 -5.04
C LYS A 154 17.08 7.29 -5.32
N LYS A 155 16.92 8.31 -4.46
CA LYS A 155 17.64 9.58 -4.55
C LYS A 155 19.16 9.36 -4.58
N LYS A 156 19.69 8.54 -3.67
CA LYS A 156 21.11 8.19 -3.62
C LYS A 156 21.59 7.53 -4.90
N SER A 157 20.88 6.49 -5.37
CA SER A 157 21.23 5.78 -6.60
C SER A 157 21.23 6.69 -7.83
N LEU A 158 20.26 7.59 -7.94
CA LEU A 158 20.15 8.52 -9.06
C LEU A 158 21.25 9.60 -9.00
N THR A 159 21.60 10.06 -7.81
CA THR A 159 22.72 11.00 -7.61
C THR A 159 24.05 10.38 -8.02
N GLU A 160 24.31 9.13 -7.62
CA GLU A 160 25.50 8.38 -8.02
C GLU A 160 25.55 8.12 -9.52
N LYS A 161 24.38 7.89 -10.15
CA LYS A 161 24.27 7.77 -11.61
C LYS A 161 24.66 9.06 -12.30
N ASN A 162 24.10 10.20 -11.87
CA ASN A 162 24.43 11.52 -12.43
C ASN A 162 25.92 11.86 -12.29
N GLN A 163 26.53 11.51 -11.14
CA GLN A 163 27.98 11.70 -10.96
C GLN A 163 28.79 10.91 -12.01
N ARG A 164 28.49 9.62 -12.21
CA ARG A 164 29.18 8.81 -13.22
C ARG A 164 28.97 9.36 -14.64
N MET A 165 27.80 9.85 -14.94
CA MET A 165 27.49 10.48 -16.22
C MET A 165 28.28 11.76 -16.44
N GLN A 166 28.45 12.57 -15.40
CA GLN A 166 29.29 13.77 -15.45
C GLN A 166 30.79 13.43 -15.63
N GLU A 167 31.27 12.38 -14.98
CA GLU A 167 32.63 11.87 -15.16
C GLU A 167 32.85 11.39 -16.61
N GLU A 168 31.88 10.73 -17.22
CA GLU A 168 31.93 10.31 -18.64
C GLU A 168 31.96 11.53 -19.58
N ILE A 169 31.16 12.57 -19.36
CA ILE A 169 31.22 13.80 -20.13
C ILE A 169 32.63 14.41 -20.06
N ASN A 170 33.20 14.51 -18.87
CA ASN A 170 34.54 15.07 -18.67
C ASN A 170 35.61 14.23 -19.40
N ARG A 171 35.49 12.90 -19.39
CA ARG A 171 36.38 11.99 -20.13
C ARG A 171 36.26 12.23 -21.64
N LEU A 172 35.06 12.24 -22.17
CA LEU A 172 34.81 12.49 -23.59
C LEU A 172 35.43 13.84 -24.03
N GLN A 173 35.19 14.92 -23.27
CA GLN A 173 35.73 16.23 -23.55
C GLN A 173 37.29 16.26 -23.57
N SER A 174 37.94 15.47 -22.71
CA SER A 174 39.41 15.39 -22.68
C SER A 174 40.04 14.69 -23.89
N GLU A 175 39.30 13.83 -24.60
CA GLU A 175 39.76 13.07 -25.74
C GLU A 175 39.65 13.84 -27.10
N GLU A 176 39.06 15.03 -27.08
CA GLU A 176 38.74 15.81 -28.30
C GLU A 176 39.96 16.21 -29.17
N SER A 177 41.15 16.32 -28.57
CA SER A 177 42.32 16.84 -29.21
C SER A 177 42.96 15.94 -30.31
N PHE A 178 42.53 14.67 -30.40
CA PHE A 178 43.11 13.66 -31.30
C PHE A 178 42.12 13.11 -32.32
N GLN A 179 40.96 13.76 -32.54
CA GLN A 179 39.82 13.22 -33.28
C GLN A 179 39.62 13.92 -34.63
N THR A 180 39.07 13.19 -35.59
CA THR A 180 38.57 13.73 -36.87
C THR A 180 37.27 14.53 -36.63
N ASP A 181 36.89 15.37 -37.60
CA ASP A 181 35.65 16.19 -37.47
C ASP A 181 34.39 15.31 -37.33
N GLU A 182 34.32 14.15 -37.97
CA GLU A 182 33.23 13.18 -37.83
C GLU A 182 33.16 12.59 -36.42
N MET A 183 34.31 12.18 -35.88
CA MET A 183 34.37 11.67 -34.48
C MET A 183 33.98 12.73 -33.44
N LYS A 184 34.32 14.01 -33.70
CA LYS A 184 33.89 15.10 -32.82
C LYS A 184 32.37 15.34 -32.84
N ALA A 185 31.74 15.19 -34.02
CA ALA A 185 30.29 15.31 -34.13
C ALA A 185 29.58 14.18 -33.36
N GLU A 186 29.99 12.93 -33.53
CA GLU A 186 29.42 11.80 -32.76
C GLU A 186 29.62 11.95 -31.26
N GLN A 187 30.77 12.48 -30.83
CA GLN A 187 31.05 12.72 -29.44
C GLN A 187 30.18 13.85 -28.84
N THR A 188 29.97 14.91 -29.64
CA THR A 188 29.09 16.03 -29.26
C THR A 188 27.65 15.56 -29.07
N ASP A 189 27.16 14.72 -29.98
CA ASP A 189 25.83 14.12 -29.89
C ASP A 189 25.69 13.26 -28.63
N LYS A 190 26.69 12.43 -28.31
CA LYS A 190 26.73 11.60 -27.11
C LYS A 190 26.74 12.45 -25.83
N ILE A 191 27.53 13.52 -25.77
CA ILE A 191 27.56 14.44 -24.65
C ILE A 191 26.18 15.09 -24.44
N THR A 192 25.56 15.51 -25.56
CA THR A 192 24.21 16.13 -25.50
C THR A 192 23.16 15.16 -24.96
N GLU A 193 23.21 13.89 -25.39
CA GLU A 193 22.32 12.84 -24.87
C GLU A 193 22.50 12.65 -23.35
N ILE A 194 23.75 12.51 -22.89
CA ILE A 194 24.07 12.36 -21.46
C ILE A 194 23.61 13.60 -20.65
N GLN A 195 23.82 14.81 -21.16
CA GLN A 195 23.36 16.03 -20.52
C GLN A 195 21.84 16.10 -20.40
N SER A 196 21.12 15.67 -21.44
CA SER A 196 19.65 15.58 -21.42
C SER A 196 19.17 14.60 -20.34
N GLU A 197 19.84 13.44 -20.23
CA GLU A 197 19.51 12.45 -19.20
C GLU A 197 19.80 12.96 -17.79
N ILE A 198 20.93 13.66 -17.58
CA ILE A 198 21.24 14.31 -16.29
C ILE A 198 20.14 15.32 -15.93
N THR A 199 19.66 16.12 -16.88
CA THR A 199 18.59 17.08 -16.65
C THR A 199 17.29 16.38 -16.23
N SER A 200 16.88 15.35 -16.94
CA SER A 200 15.72 14.53 -16.55
C SER A 200 15.86 13.90 -15.17
N ASN A 201 17.02 13.39 -14.84
CA ASN A 201 17.32 12.84 -13.52
C ASN A 201 17.28 13.92 -12.42
N GLN A 202 17.65 15.16 -12.71
CA GLN A 202 17.56 16.28 -11.76
C GLN A 202 16.09 16.63 -11.44
N ASP A 203 15.20 16.61 -12.43
CA ASP A 203 13.77 16.82 -12.22
C ASP A 203 13.17 15.69 -11.35
N GLU A 204 13.60 14.46 -11.57
CA GLU A 204 13.19 13.32 -10.75
C GLU A 204 13.72 13.46 -9.30
N LEU A 205 14.97 13.89 -9.10
CA LEU A 205 15.54 14.16 -7.79
C LEU A 205 14.74 15.24 -7.04
N GLN A 206 14.33 16.29 -7.72
CA GLN A 206 13.49 17.34 -7.14
C GLN A 206 12.12 16.79 -6.72
N SER A 207 11.52 15.93 -7.55
CA SER A 207 10.27 15.25 -7.20
C SER A 207 10.41 14.40 -5.93
N TYR A 208 11.51 13.65 -5.80
CA TYR A 208 11.77 12.86 -4.59
C TYR A 208 11.93 13.76 -3.34
N GLU A 209 12.54 14.92 -3.47
CA GLU A 209 12.69 15.87 -2.35
C GLU A 209 11.32 16.38 -1.87
N VAL A 210 10.44 16.76 -2.77
CA VAL A 210 9.06 17.17 -2.44
C VAL A 210 8.32 16.05 -1.72
N GLN A 211 8.35 14.83 -2.25
CA GLN A 211 7.71 13.67 -1.64
C GLN A 211 8.27 13.37 -0.24
N LEU A 212 9.58 13.46 -0.05
CA LEU A 212 10.23 13.29 1.27
C LEU A 212 9.75 14.32 2.29
N GLN A 213 9.66 15.60 1.88
CA GLN A 213 9.15 16.67 2.75
C GLN A 213 7.69 16.44 3.15
N GLU A 214 6.83 16.07 2.20
CA GLU A 214 5.43 15.77 2.48
C GLU A 214 5.27 14.61 3.48
N LYS A 215 6.01 13.51 3.29
CA LYS A 215 5.93 12.34 4.18
C LYS A 215 6.45 12.66 5.59
N ARG A 216 7.52 13.43 5.71
CA ARG A 216 8.04 13.90 7.00
C ARG A 216 7.03 14.82 7.70
N ALA A 217 6.40 15.73 6.97
CA ALA A 217 5.35 16.59 7.52
C ALA A 217 4.14 15.79 8.02
N ARG A 218 3.74 14.73 7.29
CA ARG A 218 2.68 13.80 7.72
C ARG A 218 3.03 13.11 9.04
N ILE A 219 4.25 12.60 9.19
CA ILE A 219 4.73 11.99 10.44
C ILE A 219 4.66 12.98 11.61
N GLU A 220 5.06 14.23 11.41
CA GLU A 220 4.98 15.24 12.47
C GLU A 220 3.55 15.59 12.87
N LEU A 221 2.60 15.60 11.92
CA LEU A 221 1.18 15.76 12.22
C LEU A 221 0.64 14.57 13.03
N ILE A 222 0.99 13.34 12.65
CA ILE A 222 0.60 12.14 13.37
C ILE A 222 1.12 12.16 14.81
N LYS A 223 2.40 12.50 15.03
CA LYS A 223 2.97 12.61 16.37
C LYS A 223 2.21 13.59 17.26
N LYS A 224 1.77 14.73 16.71
CA LYS A 224 0.94 15.70 17.43
C LYS A 224 -0.43 15.12 17.80
N GLN A 225 -1.05 14.34 16.92
CA GLN A 225 -2.32 13.69 17.20
C GLN A 225 -2.21 12.59 18.28
N MET A 226 -1.09 11.87 18.34
CA MET A 226 -0.85 10.83 19.34
C MET A 226 -0.63 11.40 20.75
N THR A 227 -0.30 12.67 20.88
CA THR A 227 -0.04 13.33 22.17
C THR A 227 -1.26 14.08 22.73
N GLN A 228 -2.37 14.14 22.00
CA GLN A 228 -3.66 14.71 22.43
C GLN A 228 -4.60 13.62 22.96
#